data_cbb706908e28bcddf32c6e9dde752020
#
_entry.id   cbb706908e28bcddf32c6e9dde752020
#
_cell.length_a   1.000
_cell.length_b   1.000
_cell.length_c   1.000
_cell.angle_alpha   90.00
_cell.angle_beta   90.00
_cell.angle_gamma   90.00
#
_symmetry.space_group_name_H-M   'P 1'
#
loop_
_entity.id
_entity.type
_entity.pdbx_description
1 polymer ?
#
loop_
_entity_poly.entity_id
_entity_poly.type
_entity_poly.pdbx_seq_one_letter_code
_entity_poly.pdbx_strand_id
1 'polypeptide(L)'
;METQREVGFLELLVRNKTFRRLWFGLAISMLGEWFSTVALFVLIYELTGSELGIGLLFVIRMFSLAFPQIFTGMLADRFSRKSLMIWANLLSAMAVLLLLTVDQESEVWLIYAIASLLMVFHAVFIPAERASIPNITEENELLTANALSSATWSAALCLGASIGGFVVSAYGVDAAFIINSICFAIGALMYTTITIPQEPFVPKEGGIWANTGGNIVEGF
;
A
#
# COMPACT_ATOMS: atom_id res chain seq x y z
N MET A 1 21.58 12.98 -29.80
CA MET A 1 20.81 12.42 -28.68
C MET A 1 20.70 10.94 -28.96
N GLU A 2 21.55 10.11 -28.34
CA GLU A 2 21.37 8.66 -28.38
C GLU A 2 20.09 8.35 -27.60
N THR A 3 19.10 7.80 -28.28
CA THR A 3 17.91 7.23 -27.65
C THR A 3 18.39 6.05 -26.80
N GLN A 4 18.56 6.26 -25.49
CA GLN A 4 18.87 5.17 -24.58
C GLN A 4 17.76 4.13 -24.71
N ARG A 5 18.15 2.90 -25.03
CA ARG A 5 17.21 1.78 -25.16
C ARG A 5 16.51 1.57 -23.83
N GLU A 6 15.17 1.58 -23.84
CA GLU A 6 14.37 1.23 -22.67
C GLU A 6 14.65 -0.21 -22.22
N VAL A 7 14.79 -0.38 -20.92
CA VAL A 7 15.07 -1.67 -20.28
C VAL A 7 13.79 -2.48 -20.19
N GLY A 8 13.80 -3.77 -20.55
CA GLY A 8 12.63 -4.64 -20.44
C GLY A 8 12.34 -5.05 -18.97
N PHE A 9 11.11 -5.51 -18.68
CA PHE A 9 10.68 -5.90 -17.32
C PHE A 9 11.60 -6.94 -16.67
N LEU A 10 11.91 -8.02 -17.37
CA LEU A 10 12.78 -9.07 -16.84
C LEU A 10 14.22 -8.58 -16.68
N GLU A 11 14.70 -7.78 -17.62
CA GLU A 11 16.03 -7.18 -17.57
C GLU A 11 16.19 -6.28 -16.36
N LEU A 12 15.19 -5.43 -16.07
CA LEU A 12 15.14 -4.58 -14.89
C LEU A 12 15.23 -5.40 -13.59
N LEU A 13 14.41 -6.44 -13.46
CA LEU A 13 14.38 -7.28 -12.26
C LEU A 13 15.69 -8.08 -12.05
N VAL A 14 16.37 -8.45 -13.12
CA VAL A 14 17.67 -9.16 -13.02
C VAL A 14 18.80 -8.19 -12.69
N ARG A 15 18.84 -7.04 -13.37
CA ARG A 15 19.92 -6.05 -13.27
C ARG A 15 19.82 -5.25 -11.96
N ASN A 16 18.66 -4.75 -11.60
CA ASN A 16 18.46 -3.88 -10.44
C ASN A 16 17.94 -4.65 -9.23
N LYS A 17 18.87 -5.11 -8.39
CA LYS A 17 18.54 -5.91 -7.19
C LYS A 17 17.74 -5.11 -6.14
N THR A 18 17.98 -3.80 -6.04
CA THR A 18 17.29 -2.93 -5.08
C THR A 18 15.84 -2.75 -5.49
N PHE A 19 15.59 -2.42 -6.76
CA PHE A 19 14.23 -2.33 -7.31
C PHE A 19 13.50 -3.68 -7.21
N ARG A 20 14.17 -4.78 -7.56
CA ARG A 20 13.58 -6.13 -7.43
C ARG A 20 13.07 -6.41 -6.02
N ARG A 21 13.83 -6.09 -4.97
CA ARG A 21 13.41 -6.31 -3.57
C ARG A 21 12.24 -5.41 -3.18
N LEU A 22 12.26 -4.14 -3.60
CA LEU A 22 11.16 -3.21 -3.40
C LEU A 22 9.90 -3.75 -4.07
N TRP A 23 10.01 -4.14 -5.34
CA TRP A 23 8.89 -4.65 -6.12
C TRP A 23 8.30 -5.95 -5.56
N PHE A 24 9.12 -6.92 -5.13
CA PHE A 24 8.62 -8.15 -4.49
C PHE A 24 7.89 -7.84 -3.18
N GLY A 25 8.40 -6.92 -2.36
CA GLY A 25 7.72 -6.48 -1.16
C GLY A 25 6.36 -5.86 -1.47
N LEU A 26 6.29 -4.99 -2.48
CA LEU A 26 5.05 -4.39 -2.96
C LEU A 26 4.05 -5.45 -3.45
N ALA A 27 4.49 -6.37 -4.33
CA ALA A 27 3.64 -7.39 -4.92
C ALA A 27 3.01 -8.31 -3.86
N ILE A 28 3.81 -8.76 -2.89
CA ILE A 28 3.35 -9.63 -1.80
C ILE A 28 2.36 -8.87 -0.90
N SER A 29 2.66 -7.64 -0.50
CA SER A 29 1.76 -6.85 0.35
C SER A 29 0.43 -6.56 -0.35
N MET A 30 0.45 -6.23 -1.64
CA MET A 30 -0.76 -6.00 -2.43
C MET A 30 -1.61 -7.25 -2.59
N LEU A 31 -1.00 -8.42 -2.82
CA LEU A 31 -1.75 -9.69 -2.88
C LEU A 31 -2.46 -9.96 -1.56
N GLY A 32 -1.77 -9.81 -0.44
CA GLY A 32 -2.36 -9.99 0.89
C GLY A 32 -3.50 -9.01 1.16
N GLU A 33 -3.37 -7.75 0.76
CA GLU A 33 -4.41 -6.74 0.93
C GLU A 33 -5.70 -7.11 0.20
N TRP A 34 -5.61 -7.68 -1.01
CA TRP A 34 -6.79 -8.14 -1.75
C TRP A 34 -7.44 -9.36 -1.10
N PHE A 35 -6.67 -10.25 -0.48
CA PHE A 35 -7.22 -11.36 0.31
C PHE A 35 -8.08 -10.82 1.45
N SER A 36 -7.53 -9.88 2.21
CA SER A 36 -8.23 -9.23 3.32
C SER A 36 -9.45 -8.43 2.86
N THR A 37 -9.37 -7.79 1.69
CA THR A 37 -10.49 -7.02 1.14
C THR A 37 -11.70 -7.92 0.85
N VAL A 38 -11.49 -9.09 0.25
CA VAL A 38 -12.56 -10.08 0.03
C VAL A 38 -13.10 -10.60 1.36
N ALA A 39 -12.20 -10.94 2.31
CA ALA A 39 -12.59 -11.40 3.63
C ALA A 39 -13.44 -10.37 4.40
N LEU A 40 -13.10 -9.08 4.31
CA LEU A 40 -13.89 -8.00 4.91
C LEU A 40 -15.31 -7.92 4.35
N PHE A 41 -15.47 -8.09 3.02
CA PHE A 41 -16.80 -8.10 2.42
C PHE A 41 -17.65 -9.28 2.91
N VAL A 42 -17.05 -10.46 2.98
CA VAL A 42 -17.70 -11.67 3.48
C VAL A 42 -18.06 -11.51 4.95
N LEU A 43 -17.12 -11.08 5.81
CA LEU A 43 -17.34 -10.90 7.23
C LEU A 43 -18.49 -9.91 7.55
N ILE A 44 -18.52 -8.76 6.86
CA ILE A 44 -19.65 -7.81 7.04
C ILE A 44 -20.97 -8.45 6.63
N TYR A 45 -20.99 -9.17 5.52
CA TYR A 45 -22.21 -9.81 5.06
C TYR A 45 -22.69 -10.92 6.01
N GLU A 46 -21.77 -11.74 6.52
CA GLU A 46 -22.08 -12.79 7.49
C GLU A 46 -22.65 -12.24 8.80
N LEU A 47 -22.09 -11.11 9.29
CA LEU A 47 -22.53 -10.52 10.56
C LEU A 47 -23.82 -9.69 10.44
N THR A 48 -24.04 -9.01 9.30
CA THR A 48 -25.13 -8.04 9.17
C THR A 48 -26.24 -8.47 8.21
N GLY A 49 -25.97 -9.40 7.31
CA GLY A 49 -26.86 -9.73 6.18
C GLY A 49 -27.08 -8.56 5.21
N SER A 50 -26.29 -7.47 5.31
CA SER A 50 -26.55 -6.20 4.62
C SER A 50 -25.55 -5.94 3.50
N GLU A 51 -26.05 -5.87 2.26
CA GLU A 51 -25.26 -5.44 1.10
C GLU A 51 -24.88 -3.95 1.21
N LEU A 52 -25.69 -3.16 1.88
CA LEU A 52 -25.43 -1.74 2.13
C LEU A 52 -24.22 -1.58 3.08
N GLY A 53 -24.00 -2.51 4.01
CA GLY A 53 -22.81 -2.56 4.87
C GLY A 53 -21.53 -2.70 4.06
N ILE A 54 -21.55 -3.53 3.00
CA ILE A 54 -20.39 -3.69 2.08
C ILE A 54 -20.15 -2.38 1.31
N GLY A 55 -21.23 -1.76 0.80
CA GLY A 55 -21.13 -0.46 0.11
C GLY A 55 -20.55 0.64 1.01
N LEU A 56 -20.98 0.69 2.27
CA LEU A 56 -20.49 1.63 3.26
C LEU A 56 -18.99 1.40 3.55
N LEU A 57 -18.55 0.13 3.69
CA LEU A 57 -17.14 -0.20 3.85
C LEU A 57 -16.30 0.35 2.70
N PHE A 58 -16.77 0.17 1.46
CA PHE A 58 -16.06 0.67 0.28
C PHE A 58 -15.91 2.20 0.33
N VAL A 59 -16.98 2.93 0.64
CA VAL A 59 -16.98 4.39 0.77
C VAL A 59 -16.01 4.84 1.86
N ILE A 60 -16.08 4.23 3.05
CA ILE A 60 -15.21 4.55 4.18
C ILE A 60 -13.73 4.32 3.79
N ARG A 61 -13.41 3.19 3.16
CA ARG A 61 -12.05 2.89 2.70
C ARG A 61 -11.55 3.94 1.71
N MET A 62 -12.36 4.37 0.74
CA MET A 62 -11.98 5.38 -0.25
C MET A 62 -11.70 6.74 0.39
N PHE A 63 -12.55 7.19 1.32
CA PHE A 63 -12.30 8.44 2.04
C PHE A 63 -11.08 8.35 2.95
N SER A 64 -10.90 7.21 3.64
CA SER A 64 -9.75 6.98 4.52
C SER A 64 -8.42 6.89 3.76
N LEU A 65 -8.44 6.56 2.47
CA LEU A 65 -7.28 6.62 1.58
C LEU A 65 -7.07 8.04 1.05
N ALA A 66 -8.09 8.65 0.47
CA ALA A 66 -7.97 9.92 -0.26
C ALA A 66 -7.64 11.10 0.65
N PHE A 67 -8.29 11.22 1.81
CA PHE A 67 -8.09 12.37 2.69
C PHE A 67 -6.65 12.46 3.26
N PRO A 68 -6.05 11.39 3.82
CA PRO A 68 -4.68 11.46 4.29
C PRO A 68 -3.65 11.68 3.16
N GLN A 69 -3.92 11.20 1.93
CA GLN A 69 -2.98 11.37 0.80
C GLN A 69 -2.64 12.83 0.51
N ILE A 70 -3.53 13.77 0.83
CA ILE A 70 -3.26 15.21 0.70
C ILE A 70 -2.04 15.64 1.53
N PHE A 71 -1.79 14.98 2.67
CA PHE A 71 -0.75 15.32 3.63
C PHE A 71 0.45 14.36 3.60
N THR A 72 0.26 13.14 3.13
CA THR A 72 1.28 12.08 3.24
C THR A 72 2.45 12.26 2.29
N GLY A 73 2.30 13.04 1.21
CA GLY A 73 3.41 13.48 0.38
C GLY A 73 4.47 14.24 1.19
N MET A 74 4.03 15.17 2.04
CA MET A 74 4.93 15.92 2.94
C MET A 74 5.65 15.02 3.97
N LEU A 75 5.02 13.91 4.39
CA LEU A 75 5.66 12.93 5.25
C LEU A 75 6.81 12.21 4.52
N ALA A 76 6.59 11.82 3.26
CA ALA A 76 7.60 11.14 2.44
C ALA A 76 8.82 12.04 2.14
N ASP A 77 8.65 13.36 2.18
CA ASP A 77 9.74 14.32 2.00
C ASP A 77 10.53 14.53 3.30
N ARG A 78 9.86 14.48 4.47
CA ARG A 78 10.47 14.78 5.78
C ARG A 78 11.09 13.56 6.46
N PHE A 79 10.49 12.41 6.29
CA PHE A 79 10.91 11.18 6.96
C PHE A 79 11.59 10.23 5.97
N SER A 80 12.37 9.30 6.49
CA SER A 80 12.96 8.25 5.68
C SER A 80 11.86 7.43 4.99
N ARG A 81 11.82 7.47 3.66
CA ARG A 81 10.87 6.71 2.83
C ARG A 81 10.89 5.23 3.16
N LYS A 82 12.10 4.67 3.35
CA LYS A 82 12.29 3.30 3.80
C LYS A 82 11.58 3.03 5.13
N SER A 83 11.76 3.91 6.12
CA SER A 83 11.14 3.75 7.44
C SER A 83 9.62 3.85 7.35
N LEU A 84 9.09 4.78 6.56
CA LEU A 84 7.64 4.92 6.35
C LEU A 84 7.04 3.64 5.76
N MET A 85 7.68 3.03 4.74
CA MET A 85 7.21 1.77 4.14
C MET A 85 7.26 0.61 5.14
N ILE A 86 8.32 0.50 5.94
CA ILE A 86 8.45 -0.55 6.94
C ILE A 86 7.35 -0.41 8.00
N TRP A 87 7.20 0.78 8.59
CA TRP A 87 6.22 1.00 9.65
C TRP A 87 4.79 0.88 9.14
N ALA A 88 4.47 1.38 7.95
CA ALA A 88 3.15 1.22 7.35
C ALA A 88 2.77 -0.27 7.22
N ASN A 89 3.68 -1.11 6.73
CA ASN A 89 3.42 -2.55 6.62
C ASN A 89 3.36 -3.25 7.97
N LEU A 90 4.24 -2.94 8.93
CA LEU A 90 4.21 -3.56 10.27
C LEU A 90 2.94 -3.20 11.03
N LEU A 91 2.53 -1.93 10.99
CA LEU A 91 1.29 -1.48 11.62
C LEU A 91 0.06 -2.10 10.93
N SER A 92 0.08 -2.24 9.59
CA SER A 92 -0.96 -2.95 8.86
C SER A 92 -1.03 -4.42 9.23
N ALA A 93 0.13 -5.10 9.37
CA ALA A 93 0.17 -6.49 9.79
C ALA A 93 -0.45 -6.69 11.18
N MET A 94 -0.19 -5.78 12.12
CA MET A 94 -0.80 -5.82 13.45
C MET A 94 -2.29 -5.48 13.42
N ALA A 95 -2.66 -4.44 12.66
CA ALA A 95 -4.04 -3.97 12.58
C ALA A 95 -4.98 -5.03 11.99
N VAL A 96 -4.55 -5.73 10.93
CA VAL A 96 -5.38 -6.75 10.30
C VAL A 96 -5.67 -7.93 11.23
N LEU A 97 -4.75 -8.27 12.16
CA LEU A 97 -4.98 -9.32 13.14
C LEU A 97 -6.05 -8.97 14.17
N LEU A 98 -6.34 -7.68 14.39
CA LEU A 98 -7.44 -7.26 15.26
C LEU A 98 -8.80 -7.68 14.68
N LEU A 99 -8.90 -7.90 13.36
CA LEU A 99 -10.14 -8.41 12.75
C LEU A 99 -10.50 -9.83 13.22
N LEU A 100 -9.53 -10.61 13.70
CA LEU A 100 -9.76 -11.94 14.26
C LEU A 100 -10.55 -11.92 15.58
N THR A 101 -10.74 -10.74 16.18
CA THR A 101 -11.50 -10.61 17.45
C THR A 101 -12.95 -10.18 17.22
N VAL A 102 -13.39 -10.04 15.96
CA VAL A 102 -14.72 -9.55 15.62
C VAL A 102 -15.62 -10.73 15.28
N ASP A 103 -16.47 -11.10 16.22
CA ASP A 103 -17.34 -12.28 16.12
C ASP A 103 -18.84 -11.92 16.17
N GLN A 104 -19.19 -10.65 16.50
CA GLN A 104 -20.56 -10.27 16.77
C GLN A 104 -21.00 -9.06 15.93
N GLU A 105 -22.28 -8.99 15.62
CA GLU A 105 -22.88 -7.86 14.90
C GLU A 105 -22.65 -6.52 15.63
N SER A 106 -22.66 -6.52 16.95
CA SER A 106 -22.38 -5.33 17.78
C SER A 106 -20.97 -4.75 17.58
N GLU A 107 -20.05 -5.53 17.01
CA GLU A 107 -18.66 -5.20 16.79
C GLU A 107 -18.34 -4.77 15.34
N VAL A 108 -19.32 -4.73 14.47
CA VAL A 108 -19.16 -4.35 13.05
C VAL A 108 -18.51 -2.98 12.87
N TRP A 109 -18.71 -2.06 13.81
CA TRP A 109 -18.04 -0.77 13.81
C TRP A 109 -16.51 -0.90 13.88
N LEU A 110 -15.96 -1.96 14.54
CA LEU A 110 -14.53 -2.24 14.58
C LEU A 110 -14.01 -2.58 13.19
N ILE A 111 -14.79 -3.31 12.38
CA ILE A 111 -14.42 -3.62 10.99
C ILE A 111 -14.19 -2.33 10.21
N TYR A 112 -15.11 -1.37 10.31
CA TYR A 112 -14.98 -0.08 9.64
C TYR A 112 -13.78 0.72 10.16
N ALA A 113 -13.58 0.72 11.48
CA ALA A 113 -12.45 1.42 12.10
C ALA A 113 -11.10 0.83 11.68
N ILE A 114 -10.96 -0.50 11.73
CA ILE A 114 -9.72 -1.20 11.34
C ILE A 114 -9.48 -1.05 9.83
N ALA A 115 -10.52 -1.20 9.01
CA ALA A 115 -10.40 -1.02 7.56
C ALA A 115 -9.99 0.43 7.20
N SER A 116 -10.51 1.43 7.93
CA SER A 116 -10.08 2.83 7.80
C SER A 116 -8.61 3.00 8.15
N LEU A 117 -8.18 2.40 9.27
CA LEU A 117 -6.80 2.48 9.75
C LEU A 117 -5.82 1.85 8.74
N LEU A 118 -6.18 0.70 8.15
CA LEU A 118 -5.40 0.07 7.09
C LEU A 118 -5.25 0.99 5.87
N MET A 119 -6.32 1.70 5.47
CA MET A 119 -6.25 2.67 4.37
C MET A 119 -5.39 3.89 4.70
N VAL A 120 -5.38 4.35 5.94
CA VAL A 120 -4.49 5.43 6.39
C VAL A 120 -3.02 4.98 6.29
N PHE A 121 -2.67 3.77 6.73
CA PHE A 121 -1.32 3.24 6.56
C PHE A 121 -0.94 3.08 5.08
N HIS A 122 -1.88 2.63 4.26
CA HIS A 122 -1.68 2.55 2.82
C HIS A 122 -1.47 3.94 2.19
N ALA A 123 -2.19 4.97 2.65
CA ALA A 123 -2.01 6.36 2.21
C ALA A 123 -0.61 6.92 2.54
N VAL A 124 0.02 6.46 3.62
CA VAL A 124 1.42 6.79 3.96
C VAL A 124 2.40 6.01 3.09
N PHE A 125 2.09 4.75 2.79
CA PHE A 125 2.94 3.86 2.02
C PHE A 125 3.11 4.32 0.57
N ILE A 126 2.02 4.66 -0.12
CA ILE A 126 2.00 4.97 -1.56
C ILE A 126 3.00 6.08 -1.95
N PRO A 127 3.00 7.28 -1.36
CA PRO A 127 3.93 8.32 -1.75
C PRO A 127 5.38 7.98 -1.40
N ALA A 128 5.62 7.26 -0.30
CA ALA A 128 6.95 6.81 0.07
C ALA A 128 7.52 5.80 -0.94
N GLU A 129 6.72 4.86 -1.41
CA GLU A 129 7.07 3.90 -2.45
C GLU A 129 7.35 4.61 -3.77
N ARG A 130 6.40 5.41 -4.28
CA ARG A 130 6.53 6.11 -5.57
C ARG A 130 7.73 7.05 -5.59
N ALA A 131 7.97 7.80 -4.52
CA ALA A 131 9.13 8.68 -4.42
C ALA A 131 10.46 7.91 -4.29
N SER A 132 10.44 6.64 -3.89
CA SER A 132 11.64 5.80 -3.79
C SER A 132 12.11 5.28 -5.14
N ILE A 133 11.21 5.05 -6.10
CA ILE A 133 11.53 4.47 -7.41
C ILE A 133 12.62 5.28 -8.14
N PRO A 134 12.49 6.62 -8.32
CA PRO A 134 13.51 7.40 -9.01
C PRO A 134 14.89 7.38 -8.33
N ASN A 135 14.93 7.14 -7.01
CA ASN A 135 16.18 7.14 -6.25
C ASN A 135 16.96 5.80 -6.36
N ILE A 136 16.32 4.76 -6.88
CA ILE A 136 16.90 3.41 -6.97
C ILE A 136 16.91 2.88 -8.40
N THR A 137 16.47 3.66 -9.38
CA THR A 137 16.45 3.31 -10.82
C THR A 137 17.24 4.33 -11.63
N GLU A 138 17.82 3.87 -12.74
CA GLU A 138 18.42 4.73 -13.75
C GLU A 138 17.32 5.39 -14.62
N GLU A 139 17.65 6.45 -15.34
CA GLU A 139 16.69 7.19 -16.17
C GLU A 139 15.99 6.30 -17.21
N ASN A 140 16.74 5.38 -17.84
CA ASN A 140 16.20 4.42 -18.82
C ASN A 140 15.43 3.24 -18.20
N GLU A 141 15.45 3.08 -16.87
CA GLU A 141 14.69 2.08 -16.10
C GLU A 141 13.37 2.63 -15.56
N LEU A 142 13.26 3.96 -15.40
CA LEU A 142 12.19 4.61 -14.65
C LEU A 142 10.80 4.33 -15.24
N LEU A 143 10.66 4.41 -16.57
CA LEU A 143 9.39 4.13 -17.24
C LEU A 143 8.95 2.68 -17.00
N THR A 144 9.87 1.74 -17.18
CA THR A 144 9.62 0.31 -16.96
C THR A 144 9.30 -0.01 -15.51
N ALA A 145 9.98 0.63 -14.55
CA ALA A 145 9.72 0.46 -13.12
C ALA A 145 8.30 0.92 -12.74
N ASN A 146 7.89 2.09 -13.20
CA ASN A 146 6.54 2.61 -12.95
C ASN A 146 5.46 1.75 -13.64
N ALA A 147 5.71 1.30 -14.87
CA ALA A 147 4.80 0.41 -15.59
C ALA A 147 4.65 -0.93 -14.87
N LEU A 148 5.74 -1.48 -14.34
CA LEU A 148 5.72 -2.75 -13.59
C LEU A 148 4.96 -2.59 -12.26
N SER A 149 5.17 -1.50 -11.51
CA SER A 149 4.40 -1.22 -10.29
C SER A 149 2.91 -1.10 -10.58
N SER A 150 2.52 -0.40 -11.64
CA SER A 150 1.11 -0.25 -12.05
C SER A 150 0.50 -1.57 -12.51
N ALA A 151 1.23 -2.37 -13.29
CA ALA A 151 0.80 -3.70 -13.72
C ALA A 151 0.63 -4.65 -12.53
N THR A 152 1.49 -4.53 -11.52
CA THR A 152 1.41 -5.31 -10.27
C THR A 152 0.12 -5.02 -9.52
N TRP A 153 -0.30 -3.76 -9.44
CA TRP A 153 -1.58 -3.40 -8.82
C TRP A 153 -2.77 -4.08 -9.51
N SER A 154 -2.80 -4.04 -10.86
CA SER A 154 -3.87 -4.70 -11.64
C SER A 154 -3.83 -6.22 -11.51
N ALA A 155 -2.64 -6.81 -11.52
CA ALA A 155 -2.46 -8.25 -11.32
C ALA A 155 -2.87 -8.68 -9.91
N ALA A 156 -2.49 -7.91 -8.88
CA ALA A 156 -2.88 -8.15 -7.50
C ALA A 156 -4.40 -8.06 -7.30
N LEU A 157 -5.07 -7.11 -7.95
CA LEU A 157 -6.53 -7.03 -7.95
C LEU A 157 -7.16 -8.32 -8.50
N CYS A 158 -6.76 -8.75 -9.69
CA CYS A 158 -7.36 -9.93 -10.33
C CYS A 158 -7.01 -11.23 -9.60
N LEU A 159 -5.72 -11.47 -9.35
CA LEU A 159 -5.24 -12.71 -8.75
C LEU A 159 -5.54 -12.75 -7.25
N GLY A 160 -5.29 -11.63 -6.56
CA GLY A 160 -5.49 -11.52 -5.11
C GLY A 160 -6.96 -11.68 -4.74
N ALA A 161 -7.89 -11.02 -5.45
CA ALA A 161 -9.32 -11.19 -5.21
C ALA A 161 -9.79 -12.62 -5.51
N SER A 162 -9.32 -13.22 -6.62
CA SER A 162 -9.71 -14.59 -7.01
C SER A 162 -9.18 -15.63 -6.00
N ILE A 163 -7.89 -15.56 -5.67
CA ILE A 163 -7.27 -16.48 -4.69
C ILE A 163 -7.83 -16.21 -3.29
N GLY A 164 -8.06 -14.93 -2.94
CA GLY A 164 -8.67 -14.53 -1.68
C GLY A 164 -10.06 -15.12 -1.50
N GLY A 165 -10.90 -15.05 -2.55
CA GLY A 165 -12.22 -15.71 -2.54
C GLY A 165 -12.13 -17.21 -2.32
N PHE A 166 -11.19 -17.89 -2.97
CA PHE A 166 -10.93 -19.31 -2.76
C PHE A 166 -10.47 -19.60 -1.32
N VAL A 167 -9.53 -18.81 -0.78
CA VAL A 167 -9.03 -18.96 0.59
C VAL A 167 -10.17 -18.78 1.60
N VAL A 168 -10.98 -17.72 1.45
CA VAL A 168 -12.13 -17.48 2.34
C VAL A 168 -13.14 -18.62 2.25
N SER A 169 -13.45 -19.11 1.06
CA SER A 169 -14.40 -20.21 0.88
C SER A 169 -13.90 -21.54 1.45
N ALA A 170 -12.60 -21.82 1.39
CA ALA A 170 -12.02 -23.09 1.81
C ALA A 170 -11.59 -23.11 3.29
N TYR A 171 -11.16 -21.96 3.82
CA TYR A 171 -10.50 -21.87 5.14
C TYR A 171 -11.08 -20.79 6.05
N GLY A 172 -12.11 -20.05 5.59
CA GLY A 172 -12.74 -18.97 6.36
C GLY A 172 -12.02 -17.62 6.24
N VAL A 173 -12.67 -16.58 6.79
CA VAL A 173 -12.18 -15.19 6.75
C VAL A 173 -10.89 -15.02 7.56
N ASP A 174 -10.76 -15.72 8.68
CA ASP A 174 -9.59 -15.64 9.56
C ASP A 174 -8.30 -16.03 8.86
N ALA A 175 -8.35 -17.08 8.04
CA ALA A 175 -7.21 -17.51 7.26
C ALA A 175 -6.73 -16.41 6.30
N ALA A 176 -7.64 -15.69 5.67
CA ALA A 176 -7.30 -14.58 4.79
C ALA A 176 -6.64 -13.41 5.54
N PHE A 177 -7.12 -13.09 6.76
CA PHE A 177 -6.50 -12.05 7.60
C PHE A 177 -5.10 -12.45 8.07
N ILE A 178 -4.91 -13.70 8.48
CA ILE A 178 -3.59 -14.22 8.88
C ILE A 178 -2.61 -14.20 7.70
N ILE A 179 -3.03 -14.66 6.53
CA ILE A 179 -2.21 -14.63 5.31
C ILE A 179 -1.83 -13.19 4.97
N ASN A 180 -2.77 -12.25 5.02
CA ASN A 180 -2.49 -10.84 4.77
C ASN A 180 -1.48 -10.27 5.76
N SER A 181 -1.63 -10.57 7.06
CA SER A 181 -0.65 -10.15 8.08
C SER A 181 0.76 -10.65 7.75
N ILE A 182 0.88 -11.92 7.37
CA ILE A 182 2.16 -12.52 6.95
C ILE A 182 2.70 -11.81 5.70
N CYS A 183 1.85 -11.50 4.71
CA CYS A 183 2.24 -10.77 3.50
C CYS A 183 2.79 -9.38 3.83
N PHE A 184 2.14 -8.62 4.70
CA PHE A 184 2.63 -7.33 5.17
C PHE A 184 3.96 -7.47 5.93
N ALA A 185 4.11 -8.47 6.79
CA ALA A 185 5.35 -8.72 7.51
C ALA A 185 6.51 -9.07 6.56
N ILE A 186 6.27 -9.89 5.54
CA ILE A 186 7.26 -10.20 4.49
C ILE A 186 7.60 -8.94 3.69
N GLY A 187 6.62 -8.12 3.32
CA GLY A 187 6.84 -6.83 2.66
C GLY A 187 7.74 -5.93 3.49
N ALA A 188 7.43 -5.75 4.77
CA ALA A 188 8.26 -4.98 5.70
C ALA A 188 9.69 -5.51 5.76
N LEU A 189 9.86 -6.84 5.86
CA LEU A 189 11.17 -7.48 5.87
C LEU A 189 11.96 -7.20 4.57
N MET A 190 11.30 -7.27 3.40
CA MET A 190 11.93 -6.92 2.12
C MET A 190 12.45 -5.48 2.14
N TYR A 191 11.67 -4.53 2.66
CA TYR A 191 12.09 -3.12 2.74
C TYR A 191 13.26 -2.89 3.69
N THR A 192 13.45 -3.70 4.74
CA THR A 192 14.64 -3.59 5.59
C THR A 192 15.94 -3.88 4.82
N THR A 193 15.88 -4.74 3.80
CA THR A 193 17.05 -5.21 3.02
C THR A 193 17.49 -4.28 1.90
N ILE A 194 16.76 -3.19 1.64
CA ILE A 194 17.08 -2.21 0.59
C ILE A 194 17.71 -0.95 1.18
N THR A 195 18.52 -0.27 0.38
CA THR A 195 19.02 1.07 0.69
C THR A 195 18.43 2.03 -0.32
N ILE A 196 17.72 3.06 0.18
CA ILE A 196 17.13 4.11 -0.65
C ILE A 196 17.92 5.38 -0.37
N PRO A 197 18.73 5.86 -1.33
CA PRO A 197 19.38 7.14 -1.22
C PRO A 197 18.31 8.24 -1.12
N GLN A 198 18.40 9.07 -0.10
CA GLN A 198 17.49 10.19 0.12
C GLN A 198 18.29 11.37 0.63
N GLU A 199 18.16 12.51 -0.03
CA GLU A 199 18.77 13.75 0.45
C GLU A 199 18.10 14.18 1.75
N PRO A 200 18.87 14.74 2.71
CA PRO A 200 18.29 15.29 3.94
C PRO A 200 17.28 16.40 3.60
N PHE A 201 16.13 16.38 4.27
CA PHE A 201 15.16 17.45 4.13
C PHE A 201 15.76 18.78 4.59
N VAL A 202 15.91 19.72 3.67
CA VAL A 202 16.31 21.11 3.97
C VAL A 202 15.03 21.94 4.02
N PRO A 203 14.63 22.46 5.20
CA PRO A 203 13.48 23.36 5.29
C PRO A 203 13.72 24.61 4.42
N LYS A 204 12.86 24.87 3.45
CA LYS A 204 12.88 26.17 2.74
C LYS A 204 12.47 27.26 3.74
N GLU A 205 13.21 28.37 3.76
CA GLU A 205 12.88 29.54 4.57
C GLU A 205 11.50 30.09 4.17
N GLY A 206 10.56 30.01 5.10
CA GLY A 206 9.17 30.46 4.86
C GLY A 206 8.16 29.44 5.35
N GLY A 207 7.94 29.29 6.62
CA GLY A 207 7.00 28.43 7.36
C GLY A 207 6.12 27.42 6.59
N ILE A 208 5.71 26.40 7.29
CA ILE A 208 4.93 25.22 6.76
C ILE A 208 3.71 25.65 5.93
N TRP A 209 3.06 26.74 6.28
CA TRP A 209 1.85 27.25 5.65
C TRP A 209 2.09 28.08 4.38
N ALA A 210 3.25 28.72 4.23
CA ALA A 210 3.57 29.50 3.03
C ALA A 210 3.81 28.63 1.79
N ASN A 211 4.33 27.41 2.00
CA ASN A 211 4.60 26.47 0.90
C ASN A 211 3.37 25.62 0.50
N THR A 212 2.40 25.43 1.39
CA THR A 212 1.19 24.63 1.07
C THR A 212 0.25 25.41 0.13
N GLY A 213 0.15 26.73 0.30
CA GLY A 213 -0.66 27.59 -0.58
C GLY A 213 -0.07 27.72 -1.99
N GLY A 214 1.26 27.81 -2.13
CA GLY A 214 1.93 27.93 -3.43
C GLY A 214 1.82 26.64 -4.27
N ASN A 215 2.06 25.48 -3.67
CA ASN A 215 2.03 24.21 -4.39
C ASN A 215 0.63 23.76 -4.84
N ILE A 216 -0.43 24.25 -4.18
CA ILE A 216 -1.81 23.99 -4.62
C ILE A 216 -2.16 24.84 -5.85
N VAL A 217 -1.59 26.05 -5.97
CA VAL A 217 -1.86 26.96 -7.09
C VAL A 217 -1.04 26.61 -8.34
N GLU A 218 0.15 26.02 -8.19
CA GLU A 218 0.99 25.58 -9.33
C GLU A 218 0.58 24.21 -9.90
N GLY A 219 -0.31 23.47 -9.23
CA GLY A 219 -0.81 22.15 -9.64
C GLY A 219 -2.14 22.16 -10.41
N PHE A 220 -2.69 23.35 -10.70
CA PHE A 220 -3.83 23.58 -11.58
C PHE A 220 -3.35 24.37 -12.84
#